data_d1d0c1dfaa1e70af40c20c79b50e4d7c
#
_entry.id   d1d0c1dfaa1e70af40c20c79b50e4d7c
#
_cell.length_a   1.000
_cell.length_b   1.000
_cell.length_c   1.000
_cell.angle_alpha   90.00
_cell.angle_beta   90.00
_cell.angle_gamma   90.00
#
_symmetry.space_group_name_H-M   'P 1'
#
loop_
_entity.id
_entity.type
_entity.pdbx_description
1 polymer ?
#
loop_
_entity_poly.entity_id
_entity_poly.type
_entity_poly.pdbx_seq_one_letter_code
_entity_poly.pdbx_strand_id
1 'polypeptide(L)'
;MKKYTLIGTGKYINIDYDQKDYFIYQIKALKDFADVKAGDLGGYVASEKNLSQDGNCWIYDDAMAIHDARVTDNAIVKDEAIIRDKAFLGQDAIVSKNAIIRGNASCVGSITITDTAIVKGNANVRGNGAIYGNASVDENATIDGATIIKDNAIISDHATINGNAKICDDAYIHGHATISNNAIVKGDTHVSSNAQIVGDAIVASDKDYIVFKNNWSSGRYFTYTRSNAMWKVGCFYGTGQELIEKAYKNSEISGKNYEAYVNLAENLILPADKKYELVDDDTIDFNGHTLYRIRALIDLPFVKPGNLGGYVESESNLSQEGTCWIYGDTMVMDKARVTDRAQIMHHVVVKDQANVSEDAKIVNHAIIKDTATVSGDASIGQHATISGNATVDKQATINGYARITNYATVTDHARVNGTATIAENAIIKNHAYVTGNSTVNGTAQIKENAMLDGAVFITDKARVSGGATLSGNVSVSDHALVTGWVTLRGNEAIQKQAVVAKPTDIFHTTINGQTFTYTKNNDNWHTKSFDKSTKDFLASAENPEQKRLYKQLMLLAKEGTTSC
;
A
#
# COMPACT_ATOMS: atom_id res chain seq x y z
N MET A 1 -38.97 6.10 -11.69
CA MET A 1 -38.74 7.48 -11.19
C MET A 1 -37.32 7.87 -11.62
N LYS A 2 -37.11 9.07 -12.23
CA LYS A 2 -35.78 9.55 -12.61
C LYS A 2 -34.87 9.64 -11.38
N LYS A 3 -33.60 9.34 -11.55
CA LYS A 3 -32.57 9.45 -10.50
C LYS A 3 -32.25 10.92 -10.21
N TYR A 4 -32.16 11.73 -11.25
CA TYR A 4 -31.84 13.15 -11.18
C TYR A 4 -32.57 13.96 -12.25
N THR A 5 -32.51 15.29 -12.12
CA THR A 5 -32.97 16.27 -13.10
C THR A 5 -31.90 17.34 -13.34
N LEU A 6 -31.97 17.98 -14.48
CA LEU A 6 -31.16 19.18 -14.78
C LEU A 6 -31.83 20.39 -14.16
N ILE A 7 -31.04 21.27 -13.54
CA ILE A 7 -31.52 22.50 -12.89
C ILE A 7 -30.80 23.74 -13.38
N GLY A 8 -31.47 24.89 -13.21
CA GLY A 8 -30.92 26.20 -13.57
C GLY A 8 -31.14 26.56 -15.03
N THR A 9 -30.71 27.77 -15.38
CA THR A 9 -30.75 28.32 -16.76
C THR A 9 -29.56 27.84 -17.58
N GLY A 10 -28.70 26.98 -17.02
CA GLY A 10 -27.42 26.60 -17.58
C GLY A 10 -26.36 27.73 -17.48
N LYS A 11 -25.12 27.38 -17.67
CA LYS A 11 -24.02 28.35 -17.78
C LYS A 11 -23.16 28.03 -18.99
N TYR A 12 -22.56 29.08 -19.57
CA TYR A 12 -21.54 28.95 -20.59
C TYR A 12 -20.19 28.74 -19.93
N ILE A 13 -19.42 27.77 -20.43
CA ILE A 13 -18.04 27.54 -20.01
C ILE A 13 -17.16 27.44 -21.24
N ASN A 14 -15.97 27.99 -21.16
CA ASN A 14 -14.91 27.83 -22.15
C ASN A 14 -13.85 26.91 -21.57
N ILE A 15 -13.69 25.72 -22.17
CA ILE A 15 -12.79 24.68 -21.64
C ILE A 15 -11.57 24.50 -22.55
N ASP A 16 -11.65 24.94 -23.79
CA ASP A 16 -10.63 24.67 -24.82
C ASP A 16 -10.09 25.93 -25.49
N TYR A 17 -8.87 25.81 -26.00
CA TYR A 17 -8.21 26.77 -26.87
C TYR A 17 -8.98 27.06 -28.19
N ASP A 18 -10.04 26.30 -28.50
CA ASP A 18 -10.88 26.52 -29.68
C ASP A 18 -11.93 27.62 -29.52
N GLN A 19 -11.95 28.29 -28.38
CA GLN A 19 -12.82 29.44 -28.04
C GLN A 19 -14.33 29.14 -28.17
N LYS A 20 -14.75 27.90 -28.08
CA LYS A 20 -16.17 27.54 -28.08
C LYS A 20 -16.73 27.53 -26.67
N ASP A 21 -17.86 28.22 -26.52
CA ASP A 21 -18.65 28.19 -25.30
C ASP A 21 -19.55 26.93 -25.29
N TYR A 22 -19.48 26.17 -24.23
CA TYR A 22 -20.34 25.01 -24.00
C TYR A 22 -21.40 25.33 -22.98
N PHE A 23 -22.63 24.94 -23.27
CA PHE A 23 -23.76 25.14 -22.38
C PHE A 23 -23.94 23.92 -21.49
N ILE A 24 -23.87 24.11 -20.17
CA ILE A 24 -23.94 23.04 -19.18
C ILE A 24 -25.01 23.32 -18.12
N TYR A 25 -25.56 22.26 -17.55
CA TYR A 25 -26.56 22.28 -16.51
C TYR A 25 -26.05 21.57 -15.26
N GLN A 26 -26.38 22.09 -14.09
CA GLN A 26 -26.13 21.40 -12.84
C GLN A 26 -27.16 20.29 -12.65
N ILE A 27 -26.77 19.15 -12.05
CA ILE A 27 -27.67 18.04 -11.75
C ILE A 27 -28.17 18.13 -10.32
N LYS A 28 -29.42 17.68 -10.08
CA LYS A 28 -30.02 17.57 -8.76
C LYS A 28 -30.66 16.20 -8.58
N ALA A 29 -30.31 15.51 -7.50
CA ALA A 29 -30.86 14.21 -7.16
C ALA A 29 -32.36 14.29 -6.84
N LEU A 30 -33.14 13.33 -7.34
CA LEU A 30 -34.60 13.22 -7.12
C LEU A 30 -34.94 12.08 -6.15
N LYS A 31 -34.00 11.20 -5.84
CA LYS A 31 -34.16 10.08 -4.89
C LYS A 31 -32.84 9.78 -4.21
N ASP A 32 -32.88 9.05 -3.11
CA ASP A 32 -31.68 8.52 -2.43
C ASP A 32 -31.06 7.37 -3.23
N PHE A 33 -29.71 7.38 -3.37
CA PHE A 33 -28.92 6.28 -3.91
C PHE A 33 -27.47 6.42 -3.44
N ALA A 34 -26.78 5.32 -3.19
CA ALA A 34 -25.43 5.32 -2.62
C ALA A 34 -25.33 6.30 -1.41
N ASP A 35 -24.45 7.28 -1.48
CA ASP A 35 -24.27 8.34 -0.48
C ASP A 35 -25.03 9.64 -0.80
N VAL A 36 -25.70 9.71 -1.96
CA VAL A 36 -26.45 10.88 -2.46
C VAL A 36 -27.89 10.86 -1.94
N LYS A 37 -28.35 12.01 -1.42
CA LYS A 37 -29.72 12.20 -0.92
C LYS A 37 -30.58 12.97 -1.90
N ALA A 38 -31.89 12.69 -1.86
CA ALA A 38 -32.87 13.47 -2.63
C ALA A 38 -32.74 14.98 -2.29
N GLY A 39 -32.51 15.79 -3.30
CA GLY A 39 -32.28 17.23 -3.15
C GLY A 39 -30.81 17.64 -3.26
N ASP A 40 -29.86 16.72 -3.14
CA ASP A 40 -28.43 17.02 -3.29
C ASP A 40 -28.13 17.55 -4.68
N LEU A 41 -27.25 18.55 -4.72
CA LEU A 41 -26.70 19.09 -5.95
C LEU A 41 -25.44 18.30 -6.32
N GLY A 42 -25.34 17.95 -7.58
CA GLY A 42 -24.11 17.39 -8.15
C GLY A 42 -23.40 18.36 -9.06
N GLY A 43 -22.46 17.87 -9.84
CA GLY A 43 -21.71 18.62 -10.83
C GLY A 43 -22.50 18.97 -12.08
N TYR A 44 -21.84 18.99 -13.24
CA TYR A 44 -22.41 19.55 -14.45
C TYR A 44 -22.43 18.55 -15.62
N VAL A 45 -23.47 18.67 -16.45
CA VAL A 45 -23.61 17.91 -17.70
C VAL A 45 -24.08 18.80 -18.84
N ALA A 46 -23.73 18.49 -20.08
CA ALA A 46 -24.27 19.18 -21.25
C ALA A 46 -25.70 18.71 -21.57
N SER A 47 -26.07 17.49 -21.22
CA SER A 47 -27.39 16.90 -21.43
C SER A 47 -27.65 15.69 -20.54
N GLU A 48 -28.91 15.23 -20.46
CA GLU A 48 -29.25 13.98 -19.73
C GLU A 48 -28.55 12.73 -20.29
N LYS A 49 -27.98 12.76 -21.48
CA LYS A 49 -27.27 11.63 -22.08
C LYS A 49 -25.88 11.38 -21.45
N ASN A 50 -25.32 12.40 -20.79
CA ASN A 50 -23.99 12.33 -20.21
C ASN A 50 -23.92 11.52 -18.90
N LEU A 51 -25.03 11.42 -18.17
CA LEU A 51 -25.08 10.66 -16.93
C LEU A 51 -26.28 9.69 -16.96
N SER A 52 -26.03 8.41 -16.71
CA SER A 52 -27.09 7.40 -16.68
C SER A 52 -28.11 7.66 -15.58
N GLN A 53 -29.39 7.47 -15.89
CA GLN A 53 -30.48 7.45 -14.90
C GLN A 53 -30.51 6.14 -14.08
N ASP A 54 -29.80 5.11 -14.53
CA ASP A 54 -29.66 3.81 -13.88
C ASP A 54 -28.35 3.73 -13.10
N GLY A 55 -28.26 2.79 -12.16
CA GLY A 55 -27.07 2.60 -11.32
C GLY A 55 -26.84 3.73 -10.31
N ASN A 56 -25.65 3.73 -9.69
CA ASN A 56 -25.26 4.69 -8.66
C ASN A 56 -24.28 5.76 -9.15
N CYS A 57 -23.98 5.81 -10.47
CA CYS A 57 -23.05 6.81 -10.99
C CYS A 57 -23.49 8.23 -10.62
N TRP A 58 -22.50 9.06 -10.27
CA TRP A 58 -22.75 10.45 -9.92
C TRP A 58 -21.56 11.35 -10.30
N ILE A 59 -21.88 12.60 -10.59
CA ILE A 59 -20.91 13.67 -10.81
C ILE A 59 -21.05 14.60 -9.62
N TYR A 60 -19.96 14.80 -8.89
CA TYR A 60 -19.90 15.61 -7.67
C TYR A 60 -19.21 16.96 -7.95
N ASP A 61 -19.34 17.88 -7.05
CA ASP A 61 -18.61 19.14 -6.95
C ASP A 61 -18.67 19.96 -8.25
N ASP A 62 -17.53 20.41 -8.76
CA ASP A 62 -17.41 21.14 -10.03
C ASP A 62 -17.04 20.24 -11.22
N ALA A 63 -17.05 18.92 -11.02
CA ALA A 63 -16.77 17.97 -12.08
C ALA A 63 -17.84 18.02 -13.19
N MET A 64 -17.46 17.63 -14.40
CA MET A 64 -18.37 17.72 -15.53
C MET A 64 -18.25 16.58 -16.54
N ALA A 65 -19.40 16.26 -17.15
CA ALA A 65 -19.47 15.38 -18.32
C ALA A 65 -20.17 16.13 -19.47
N ILE A 66 -19.46 16.31 -20.59
CA ILE A 66 -19.90 17.17 -21.68
C ILE A 66 -19.78 16.47 -23.05
N HIS A 67 -20.29 17.11 -24.08
CA HIS A 67 -20.42 16.57 -25.43
C HIS A 67 -21.20 15.25 -25.45
N ASP A 68 -20.69 14.20 -26.12
CA ASP A 68 -21.28 12.86 -26.17
C ASP A 68 -20.70 11.91 -25.10
N ALA A 69 -19.97 12.45 -24.11
CA ALA A 69 -19.41 11.63 -23.03
C ALA A 69 -20.51 10.94 -22.23
N ARG A 70 -20.22 9.75 -21.71
CA ARG A 70 -21.16 8.92 -20.96
C ARG A 70 -20.59 8.41 -19.66
N VAL A 71 -21.31 8.63 -18.57
CA VAL A 71 -21.01 8.12 -17.24
C VAL A 71 -22.11 7.17 -16.79
N THR A 72 -21.79 5.92 -16.49
CA THR A 72 -22.77 4.84 -16.24
C THR A 72 -22.44 4.02 -14.99
N ASP A 73 -23.28 3.08 -14.67
CA ASP A 73 -23.14 2.08 -13.62
C ASP A 73 -22.96 2.70 -12.21
N ASN A 74 -21.81 2.53 -11.56
CA ASN A 74 -21.45 3.13 -10.28
C ASN A 74 -20.31 4.14 -10.38
N ALA A 75 -19.98 4.58 -11.60
CA ALA A 75 -18.82 5.44 -11.83
C ALA A 75 -18.97 6.80 -11.10
N ILE A 76 -17.88 7.27 -10.55
CA ILE A 76 -17.81 8.52 -9.79
C ILE A 76 -16.90 9.51 -10.51
N VAL A 77 -17.40 10.72 -10.73
CA VAL A 77 -16.62 11.86 -11.22
C VAL A 77 -16.71 12.98 -10.20
N LYS A 78 -15.60 13.50 -9.72
CA LYS A 78 -15.63 14.48 -8.63
C LYS A 78 -14.51 15.52 -8.73
N ASP A 79 -14.55 16.47 -7.80
CA ASP A 79 -13.66 17.62 -7.73
C ASP A 79 -13.79 18.51 -8.99
N GLU A 80 -12.76 18.65 -9.83
CA GLU A 80 -12.76 19.42 -11.08
C GLU A 80 -12.56 18.51 -12.33
N ALA A 81 -12.78 17.22 -12.19
CA ALA A 81 -12.55 16.25 -13.26
C ALA A 81 -13.49 16.46 -14.46
N ILE A 82 -12.96 16.22 -15.67
CA ILE A 82 -13.69 16.46 -16.93
C ILE A 82 -13.75 15.19 -17.76
N ILE A 83 -14.98 14.75 -18.10
CA ILE A 83 -15.23 13.68 -19.07
C ILE A 83 -15.85 14.35 -20.31
N ARG A 84 -15.20 14.21 -21.48
CA ARG A 84 -15.68 14.91 -22.67
C ARG A 84 -15.54 14.12 -23.97
N ASP A 85 -15.98 14.73 -25.07
CA ASP A 85 -16.02 14.19 -26.41
C ASP A 85 -16.96 12.97 -26.48
N LYS A 86 -16.45 11.77 -26.81
CA LYS A 86 -17.20 10.52 -26.80
C LYS A 86 -16.70 9.54 -25.74
N ALA A 87 -15.99 10.06 -24.74
CA ALA A 87 -15.43 9.25 -23.67
C ALA A 87 -16.49 8.48 -22.90
N PHE A 88 -16.17 7.26 -22.53
CA PHE A 88 -17.03 6.38 -21.76
C PHE A 88 -16.41 6.04 -20.41
N LEU A 89 -17.18 6.24 -19.34
CA LEU A 89 -16.82 5.87 -17.98
C LEU A 89 -17.90 4.97 -17.39
N GLY A 90 -17.52 3.78 -16.89
CA GLY A 90 -18.49 2.81 -16.38
C GLY A 90 -17.95 1.92 -15.28
N GLN A 91 -18.81 1.03 -14.80
CA GLN A 91 -18.58 0.18 -13.63
C GLN A 91 -18.26 1.00 -12.37
N ASP A 92 -17.20 0.67 -11.63
CA ASP A 92 -16.83 1.33 -10.37
C ASP A 92 -15.67 2.32 -10.56
N ALA A 93 -15.50 2.85 -11.77
CA ALA A 93 -14.40 3.75 -12.10
C ALA A 93 -14.54 5.10 -11.37
N ILE A 94 -13.43 5.61 -10.86
CA ILE A 94 -13.36 6.88 -10.14
C ILE A 94 -12.43 7.84 -10.89
N VAL A 95 -12.94 9.04 -11.22
CA VAL A 95 -12.17 10.12 -11.81
C VAL A 95 -12.27 11.35 -10.91
N SER A 96 -11.13 11.93 -10.54
CA SER A 96 -11.11 12.99 -9.52
C SER A 96 -10.01 14.04 -9.76
N LYS A 97 -10.01 15.07 -8.95
CA LYS A 97 -9.15 16.27 -9.06
C LYS A 97 -9.26 16.91 -10.44
N ASN A 98 -8.16 17.14 -11.13
CA ASN A 98 -8.13 17.77 -12.45
C ASN A 98 -7.95 16.75 -13.59
N ALA A 99 -8.25 15.47 -13.36
CA ALA A 99 -8.09 14.43 -14.35
C ALA A 99 -9.07 14.59 -15.52
N ILE A 100 -8.60 14.29 -16.75
CA ILE A 100 -9.37 14.47 -17.97
C ILE A 100 -9.47 13.16 -18.75
N ILE A 101 -10.70 12.75 -19.08
CA ILE A 101 -10.94 11.67 -20.04
C ILE A 101 -11.61 12.26 -21.27
N ARG A 102 -11.02 12.04 -22.46
CA ARG A 102 -11.50 12.65 -23.71
C ARG A 102 -11.31 11.76 -24.94
N GLY A 103 -11.77 12.26 -26.10
CA GLY A 103 -11.75 11.51 -27.36
C GLY A 103 -12.78 10.37 -27.35
N ASN A 104 -12.38 9.19 -27.78
CA ASN A 104 -13.18 7.96 -27.71
C ASN A 104 -12.69 7.01 -26.61
N ALA A 105 -11.97 7.54 -25.61
CA ALA A 105 -11.39 6.74 -24.53
C ALA A 105 -12.49 6.02 -23.73
N SER A 106 -12.21 4.79 -23.34
CA SER A 106 -13.10 3.96 -22.51
C SER A 106 -12.40 3.56 -21.22
N CYS A 107 -12.99 3.93 -20.08
CA CYS A 107 -12.47 3.59 -18.75
C CYS A 107 -13.52 2.83 -17.96
N VAL A 108 -13.25 1.56 -17.64
CA VAL A 108 -14.17 0.66 -16.95
C VAL A 108 -13.44 -0.20 -15.92
N GLY A 109 -14.14 -0.68 -14.91
CA GLY A 109 -13.59 -1.45 -13.80
C GLY A 109 -13.55 -0.62 -12.54
N SER A 110 -12.73 -1.03 -11.57
CA SER A 110 -12.48 -0.28 -10.33
C SER A 110 -11.24 0.61 -10.44
N ILE A 111 -11.01 1.17 -11.64
CA ILE A 111 -9.87 2.02 -11.93
C ILE A 111 -10.00 3.39 -11.27
N THR A 112 -8.90 3.91 -10.74
CA THR A 112 -8.83 5.29 -10.22
C THR A 112 -7.96 6.15 -11.13
N ILE A 113 -8.52 7.28 -11.62
CA ILE A 113 -7.81 8.26 -12.44
C ILE A 113 -7.88 9.61 -11.71
N THR A 114 -6.74 10.18 -11.37
CA THR A 114 -6.70 11.35 -10.48
C THR A 114 -5.52 12.29 -10.78
N ASP A 115 -5.37 13.33 -10.00
CA ASP A 115 -4.41 14.42 -10.17
C ASP A 115 -4.66 15.20 -11.46
N THR A 116 -3.68 15.30 -12.35
CA THR A 116 -3.78 15.92 -13.68
C THR A 116 -3.66 14.88 -14.80
N ALA A 117 -3.90 13.61 -14.49
CA ALA A 117 -3.79 12.51 -15.44
C ALA A 117 -4.78 12.66 -16.61
N ILE A 118 -4.33 12.27 -17.81
CA ILE A 118 -5.13 12.40 -19.04
C ILE A 118 -5.26 11.03 -19.72
N VAL A 119 -6.50 10.61 -19.99
CA VAL A 119 -6.78 9.47 -20.85
C VAL A 119 -7.53 9.96 -22.11
N LYS A 120 -6.96 9.71 -23.28
CA LYS A 120 -7.48 10.29 -24.52
C LYS A 120 -7.35 9.36 -25.73
N GLY A 121 -7.67 9.86 -26.93
CA GLY A 121 -7.62 9.09 -28.15
C GLY A 121 -8.69 7.99 -28.17
N ASN A 122 -8.31 6.77 -28.50
CA ASN A 122 -9.12 5.55 -28.42
C ASN A 122 -8.61 4.62 -27.30
N ALA A 123 -7.95 5.16 -26.29
CA ALA A 123 -7.38 4.38 -25.21
C ALA A 123 -8.44 3.55 -24.48
N ASN A 124 -8.09 2.31 -24.17
CA ASN A 124 -8.97 1.37 -23.48
C ASN A 124 -8.36 1.02 -22.13
N VAL A 125 -8.96 1.53 -21.08
CA VAL A 125 -8.49 1.36 -19.68
C VAL A 125 -9.50 0.53 -18.91
N ARG A 126 -9.05 -0.59 -18.35
CA ARG A 126 -9.90 -1.50 -17.57
C ARG A 126 -9.11 -2.18 -16.46
N GLY A 127 -9.83 -2.77 -15.52
CA GLY A 127 -9.23 -3.43 -14.36
C GLY A 127 -9.40 -2.65 -13.07
N ASN A 128 -8.43 -2.77 -12.17
CA ASN A 128 -8.48 -2.20 -10.82
C ASN A 128 -7.18 -1.45 -10.44
N GLY A 129 -6.52 -0.88 -11.43
CA GLY A 129 -5.30 -0.12 -11.28
C GLY A 129 -5.51 1.36 -10.95
N ALA A 130 -4.45 2.16 -11.13
CA ALA A 130 -4.48 3.61 -10.91
C ALA A 130 -3.64 4.37 -11.96
N ILE A 131 -4.15 5.53 -12.38
CA ILE A 131 -3.44 6.48 -13.24
C ILE A 131 -3.47 7.84 -12.55
N TYR A 132 -2.30 8.39 -12.21
CA TYR A 132 -2.22 9.63 -11.46
C TYR A 132 -0.94 10.44 -11.75
N GLY A 133 -0.75 11.58 -11.05
CA GLY A 133 0.27 12.55 -11.42
C GLY A 133 -0.09 13.27 -12.72
N ASN A 134 0.87 13.46 -13.61
CA ASN A 134 0.71 14.03 -14.95
C ASN A 134 0.66 12.94 -16.04
N ALA A 135 0.39 11.69 -15.68
CA ALA A 135 0.45 10.56 -16.58
C ALA A 135 -0.55 10.70 -17.75
N SER A 136 -0.14 10.28 -18.95
CA SER A 136 -0.96 10.33 -20.16
C SER A 136 -1.10 8.95 -20.80
N VAL A 137 -2.34 8.54 -21.07
CA VAL A 137 -2.65 7.34 -21.84
C VAL A 137 -3.42 7.76 -23.11
N ASP A 138 -2.87 7.47 -24.27
CA ASP A 138 -3.32 8.05 -25.53
C ASP A 138 -3.47 7.01 -26.67
N GLU A 139 -3.98 7.49 -27.78
CA GLU A 139 -4.16 6.77 -29.05
C GLU A 139 -4.93 5.46 -28.90
N ASN A 140 -4.33 4.31 -29.19
CA ASN A 140 -4.99 3.00 -29.09
C ASN A 140 -4.39 2.16 -27.94
N ALA A 141 -3.77 2.81 -26.96
CA ALA A 141 -3.16 2.13 -25.83
C ALA A 141 -4.20 1.34 -25.02
N THR A 142 -3.78 0.19 -24.53
CA THR A 142 -4.62 -0.68 -23.71
C THR A 142 -4.00 -0.87 -22.34
N ILE A 143 -4.75 -0.56 -21.29
CA ILE A 143 -4.39 -0.76 -19.89
C ILE A 143 -5.35 -1.78 -19.30
N ASP A 144 -4.82 -2.82 -18.62
CA ASP A 144 -5.65 -3.87 -18.03
C ASP A 144 -5.01 -4.40 -16.72
N GLY A 145 -5.83 -4.80 -15.77
CA GLY A 145 -5.39 -5.37 -14.48
C GLY A 145 -5.17 -4.33 -13.39
N ALA A 146 -4.28 -4.66 -12.44
CA ALA A 146 -3.95 -3.82 -11.28
C ALA A 146 -2.72 -2.94 -11.54
N THR A 147 -2.66 -2.33 -12.71
CA THR A 147 -1.52 -1.52 -13.15
C THR A 147 -1.44 -0.18 -12.42
N ILE A 148 -0.23 0.33 -12.24
CA ILE A 148 0.01 1.68 -11.72
C ILE A 148 0.76 2.49 -12.78
N ILE A 149 0.16 3.59 -13.22
CA ILE A 149 0.78 4.54 -14.16
C ILE A 149 0.79 5.90 -13.48
N LYS A 150 1.96 6.50 -13.31
CA LYS A 150 2.08 7.70 -12.48
C LYS A 150 3.17 8.65 -12.96
N ASP A 151 3.31 9.74 -12.21
CA ASP A 151 4.29 10.80 -12.43
C ASP A 151 4.09 11.46 -13.81
N ASN A 152 5.05 11.47 -14.72
CA ASN A 152 4.92 12.02 -16.08
C ASN A 152 4.87 10.92 -17.16
N ALA A 153 4.59 9.68 -16.79
CA ALA A 153 4.61 8.55 -17.71
C ALA A 153 3.64 8.71 -18.87
N ILE A 154 4.07 8.36 -20.07
CA ILE A 154 3.28 8.43 -21.31
C ILE A 154 3.13 7.03 -21.91
N ILE A 155 1.89 6.65 -22.20
CA ILE A 155 1.56 5.40 -22.89
C ILE A 155 0.79 5.75 -24.17
N SER A 156 1.29 5.35 -25.33
CA SER A 156 0.66 5.71 -26.62
C SER A 156 0.70 4.61 -27.67
N ASP A 157 0.29 4.94 -28.87
CA ASP A 157 0.18 4.05 -30.03
C ASP A 157 -0.71 2.82 -29.74
N HIS A 158 -0.13 1.62 -29.84
CA HIS A 158 -0.79 0.35 -29.57
C HIS A 158 -0.16 -0.38 -28.36
N ALA A 159 0.45 0.38 -27.47
CA ALA A 159 1.08 -0.18 -26.28
C ALA A 159 0.06 -0.85 -25.36
N THR A 160 0.47 -1.94 -24.74
CA THR A 160 -0.37 -2.72 -23.83
C THR A 160 0.31 -2.85 -22.48
N ILE A 161 -0.35 -2.38 -21.44
CA ILE A 161 0.11 -2.52 -20.05
C ILE A 161 -0.88 -3.39 -19.30
N ASN A 162 -0.43 -4.47 -18.67
CA ASN A 162 -1.34 -5.36 -17.97
C ASN A 162 -0.72 -6.01 -16.72
N GLY A 163 -1.54 -6.79 -15.99
CA GLY A 163 -1.14 -7.44 -14.74
C GLY A 163 -1.00 -6.44 -13.60
N ASN A 164 0.13 -6.46 -12.91
CA ASN A 164 0.49 -5.55 -11.81
C ASN A 164 1.65 -4.62 -12.22
N ALA A 165 1.81 -4.36 -13.50
CA ALA A 165 2.92 -3.55 -14.01
C ALA A 165 2.88 -2.12 -13.47
N LYS A 166 4.07 -1.54 -13.26
CA LYS A 166 4.23 -0.14 -12.82
C LYS A 166 5.02 0.65 -13.85
N ILE A 167 4.44 1.79 -14.26
CA ILE A 167 5.09 2.73 -15.16
C ILE A 167 5.15 4.08 -14.45
N CYS A 168 6.32 4.65 -14.31
CA CYS A 168 6.51 5.88 -13.53
C CYS A 168 7.63 6.77 -14.07
N ASP A 169 7.85 7.88 -13.38
CA ASP A 169 8.80 8.93 -13.73
C ASP A 169 8.47 9.53 -15.11
N ASP A 170 9.42 9.65 -16.02
CA ASP A 170 9.26 10.18 -17.38
C ASP A 170 9.19 9.07 -18.45
N ALA A 171 8.85 7.83 -18.06
CA ALA A 171 8.84 6.68 -18.95
C ALA A 171 7.85 6.83 -20.11
N TYR A 172 8.31 6.54 -21.32
CA TYR A 172 7.51 6.60 -22.53
C TYR A 172 7.36 5.22 -23.17
N ILE A 173 6.14 4.66 -23.12
CA ILE A 173 5.82 3.34 -23.70
C ILE A 173 4.98 3.53 -24.95
N HIS A 174 5.46 3.06 -26.10
CA HIS A 174 4.79 3.30 -27.38
C HIS A 174 4.98 2.15 -28.39
N GLY A 175 4.48 2.33 -29.62
CA GLY A 175 4.51 1.30 -30.66
C GLY A 175 3.58 0.14 -30.31
N HIS A 176 4.07 -1.07 -30.37
CA HIS A 176 3.37 -2.30 -29.98
C HIS A 176 4.00 -2.94 -28.72
N ALA A 177 4.61 -2.14 -27.89
CA ALA A 177 5.25 -2.62 -26.65
C ALA A 177 4.22 -3.22 -25.69
N THR A 178 4.61 -4.28 -25.01
CA THR A 178 3.80 -4.94 -23.98
C THR A 178 4.57 -4.98 -22.68
N ILE A 179 4.00 -4.40 -21.63
CA ILE A 179 4.54 -4.47 -20.26
C ILE A 179 3.56 -5.25 -19.42
N SER A 180 4.01 -6.30 -18.74
CA SER A 180 3.07 -7.20 -18.05
C SER A 180 3.65 -7.84 -16.78
N ASN A 181 2.79 -8.53 -16.04
CA ASN A 181 3.07 -9.16 -14.76
C ASN A 181 3.45 -8.10 -13.71
N ASN A 182 4.61 -8.22 -13.07
CA ASN A 182 5.10 -7.27 -12.06
C ASN A 182 6.21 -6.36 -12.59
N ALA A 183 6.33 -6.25 -13.92
CA ALA A 183 7.39 -5.47 -14.54
C ALA A 183 7.29 -3.98 -14.18
N ILE A 184 8.43 -3.35 -14.01
CA ILE A 184 8.56 -1.93 -13.68
C ILE A 184 9.32 -1.23 -14.81
N VAL A 185 8.75 -0.16 -15.35
CA VAL A 185 9.45 0.75 -16.26
C VAL A 185 9.47 2.13 -15.62
N LYS A 186 10.65 2.72 -15.51
CA LYS A 186 10.87 3.98 -14.79
C LYS A 186 12.00 4.82 -15.40
N GLY A 187 12.21 6.02 -14.85
CA GLY A 187 13.20 6.96 -15.37
C GLY A 187 12.78 7.57 -16.69
N ASP A 188 13.73 8.12 -17.44
CA ASP A 188 13.53 8.65 -18.80
C ASP A 188 13.76 7.52 -19.84
N THR A 189 12.92 6.49 -19.75
CA THR A 189 13.07 5.26 -20.54
C THR A 189 12.07 5.20 -21.68
N HIS A 190 12.52 4.90 -22.89
CA HIS A 190 11.68 4.72 -24.05
C HIS A 190 11.51 3.24 -24.39
N VAL A 191 10.36 2.65 -24.11
CA VAL A 191 10.06 1.27 -24.49
C VAL A 191 9.15 1.26 -25.72
N SER A 192 9.66 0.76 -26.83
CA SER A 192 9.00 0.89 -28.13
C SER A 192 9.01 -0.39 -28.96
N SER A 193 8.57 -0.26 -30.22
CA SER A 193 8.54 -1.32 -31.21
C SER A 193 7.62 -2.47 -30.79
N ASN A 194 8.15 -3.69 -30.68
CA ASN A 194 7.43 -4.89 -30.22
C ASN A 194 8.08 -5.47 -28.95
N ALA A 195 8.63 -4.61 -28.10
CA ALA A 195 9.23 -5.02 -26.84
C ALA A 195 8.20 -5.73 -25.95
N GLN A 196 8.63 -6.78 -25.29
CA GLN A 196 7.82 -7.51 -24.31
C GLN A 196 8.56 -7.56 -22.98
N ILE A 197 8.27 -6.59 -22.11
CA ILE A 197 8.85 -6.51 -20.75
C ILE A 197 7.92 -7.25 -19.80
N VAL A 198 8.36 -8.34 -19.23
CA VAL A 198 7.49 -9.28 -18.49
C VAL A 198 8.17 -9.81 -17.23
N GLY A 199 7.37 -10.48 -16.40
CA GLY A 199 7.86 -11.04 -15.13
C GLY A 199 8.05 -9.96 -14.09
N ASP A 200 9.21 -9.93 -13.48
CA ASP A 200 9.68 -8.97 -12.49
C ASP A 200 10.79 -8.06 -13.05
N ALA A 201 10.86 -7.91 -14.38
CA ALA A 201 11.85 -7.07 -15.04
C ALA A 201 11.74 -5.61 -14.60
N ILE A 202 12.89 -4.98 -14.36
CA ILE A 202 13.01 -3.55 -14.11
C ILE A 202 13.77 -2.94 -15.30
N VAL A 203 13.13 -1.99 -15.95
CA VAL A 203 13.71 -1.23 -17.08
C VAL A 203 13.75 0.23 -16.66
N ALA A 204 14.95 0.75 -16.43
CA ALA A 204 15.23 2.10 -15.96
C ALA A 204 16.02 2.93 -16.98
N SER A 205 16.43 2.30 -18.07
CA SER A 205 17.09 2.94 -19.22
C SER A 205 16.87 2.12 -20.50
N ASP A 206 17.08 2.74 -21.65
CA ASP A 206 16.99 2.07 -22.96
C ASP A 206 18.01 0.94 -23.15
N LYS A 207 19.01 0.84 -22.26
CA LYS A 207 20.04 -0.21 -22.23
C LYS A 207 19.62 -1.45 -21.43
N ASP A 208 18.47 -1.44 -20.77
CA ASP A 208 18.04 -2.53 -19.90
C ASP A 208 17.25 -3.62 -20.65
N TYR A 209 16.97 -3.40 -21.93
CA TYR A 209 16.30 -4.40 -22.75
C TYR A 209 16.81 -4.35 -24.20
N ILE A 210 16.64 -5.44 -24.92
CA ILE A 210 16.92 -5.51 -26.36
C ILE A 210 15.86 -6.36 -27.06
N VAL A 211 15.44 -5.92 -28.24
CA VAL A 211 14.42 -6.60 -29.06
C VAL A 211 15.06 -7.11 -30.33
N PHE A 212 14.86 -8.36 -30.62
CA PHE A 212 15.25 -9.00 -31.86
C PHE A 212 14.02 -9.51 -32.63
N LYS A 213 14.23 -9.78 -33.91
CA LYS A 213 13.23 -10.42 -34.75
C LYS A 213 13.73 -11.78 -35.24
N ASN A 214 12.91 -12.81 -35.04
CA ASN A 214 13.19 -14.15 -35.56
C ASN A 214 12.95 -14.20 -37.07
N ASN A 215 13.96 -13.92 -37.87
CA ASN A 215 13.88 -13.91 -39.34
C ASN A 215 14.12 -15.29 -39.98
N TRP A 216 14.53 -16.29 -39.19
CA TRP A 216 14.83 -17.65 -39.71
C TRP A 216 13.66 -18.63 -39.61
N SER A 217 12.58 -18.29 -38.88
CA SER A 217 11.42 -19.17 -38.78
C SER A 217 10.08 -18.44 -38.68
N SER A 218 9.70 -17.95 -37.50
CA SER A 218 8.35 -17.47 -37.21
C SER A 218 8.10 -15.99 -37.51
N GLY A 219 9.12 -15.21 -37.77
CA GLY A 219 9.03 -13.75 -37.92
C GLY A 219 8.65 -13.00 -36.61
N ARG A 220 8.56 -13.69 -35.47
CA ARG A 220 8.17 -13.10 -34.19
C ARG A 220 9.30 -12.28 -33.60
N TYR A 221 8.92 -11.25 -32.87
CA TYR A 221 9.86 -10.51 -32.03
C TYR A 221 10.11 -11.26 -30.72
N PHE A 222 11.31 -11.06 -30.17
CA PHE A 222 11.69 -11.60 -28.88
C PHE A 222 12.55 -10.59 -28.13
N THR A 223 12.38 -10.55 -26.82
CA THR A 223 12.96 -9.51 -25.95
C THR A 223 13.79 -10.16 -24.89
N TYR A 224 14.97 -9.63 -24.66
CA TYR A 224 15.79 -9.86 -23.48
C TYR A 224 15.68 -8.68 -22.54
N THR A 225 15.54 -8.94 -21.26
CA THR A 225 15.54 -7.94 -20.19
C THR A 225 16.68 -8.21 -19.25
N ARG A 226 17.51 -7.19 -19.06
CA ARG A 226 18.78 -7.29 -18.33
C ARG A 226 18.61 -7.53 -16.84
N SER A 227 17.71 -6.80 -16.19
CA SER A 227 17.54 -6.80 -14.73
C SER A 227 17.20 -8.16 -14.13
N ASN A 228 16.53 -9.01 -14.90
CA ASN A 228 16.17 -10.37 -14.48
C ASN A 228 16.80 -11.46 -15.36
N ALA A 229 17.66 -11.07 -16.31
CA ALA A 229 18.33 -11.96 -17.25
C ALA A 229 17.38 -12.93 -18.01
N MET A 230 16.17 -12.47 -18.36
CA MET A 230 15.12 -13.30 -18.95
C MET A 230 14.83 -12.97 -20.39
N TRP A 231 14.45 -14.00 -21.13
CA TRP A 231 14.03 -13.95 -22.52
C TRP A 231 12.52 -14.18 -22.65
N LYS A 232 11.86 -13.32 -23.41
CA LYS A 232 10.46 -13.47 -23.80
C LYS A 232 10.36 -13.73 -25.29
N VAL A 233 9.87 -14.93 -25.70
CA VAL A 233 9.76 -15.37 -27.09
C VAL A 233 8.38 -16.01 -27.31
N GLY A 234 7.40 -15.27 -27.80
CA GLY A 234 6.04 -15.77 -27.91
C GLY A 234 5.49 -16.25 -26.56
N CYS A 235 5.20 -17.55 -26.41
CA CYS A 235 4.76 -18.13 -25.14
C CYS A 235 5.92 -18.54 -24.19
N PHE A 236 7.17 -18.52 -24.67
CA PHE A 236 8.33 -18.83 -23.84
C PHE A 236 8.69 -17.63 -22.96
N TYR A 237 9.06 -17.92 -21.71
CA TYR A 237 9.67 -17.00 -20.75
C TYR A 237 10.66 -17.82 -19.93
N GLY A 238 11.92 -17.43 -19.89
CA GLY A 238 12.99 -18.16 -19.19
C GLY A 238 14.36 -17.58 -19.47
N THR A 239 15.41 -18.20 -18.94
CA THR A 239 16.81 -17.83 -19.11
C THR A 239 17.29 -18.05 -20.56
N GLY A 240 18.44 -17.46 -20.93
CA GLY A 240 19.06 -17.71 -22.24
C GLY A 240 19.41 -19.17 -22.45
N GLN A 241 19.92 -19.85 -21.42
CA GLN A 241 20.24 -21.28 -21.49
C GLN A 241 19.00 -22.14 -21.77
N GLU A 242 17.92 -21.89 -21.06
CA GLU A 242 16.64 -22.60 -21.27
C GLU A 242 16.07 -22.34 -22.67
N LEU A 243 16.22 -21.12 -23.20
CA LEU A 243 15.83 -20.77 -24.55
C LEU A 243 16.63 -21.55 -25.58
N ILE A 244 17.96 -21.62 -25.42
CA ILE A 244 18.86 -22.36 -26.31
C ILE A 244 18.48 -23.85 -26.31
N GLU A 245 18.36 -24.47 -25.13
CA GLU A 245 18.00 -25.88 -25.01
C GLU A 245 16.65 -26.20 -25.69
N LYS A 246 15.65 -25.35 -25.46
CA LYS A 246 14.33 -25.49 -26.09
C LYS A 246 14.41 -25.33 -27.60
N ALA A 247 15.22 -24.40 -28.09
CA ALA A 247 15.39 -24.14 -29.51
C ALA A 247 16.06 -25.33 -30.22
N TYR A 248 17.09 -25.93 -29.62
CA TYR A 248 17.73 -27.15 -30.19
C TYR A 248 16.78 -28.33 -30.24
N LYS A 249 15.86 -28.49 -29.26
CA LYS A 249 14.81 -29.52 -29.29
C LYS A 249 13.87 -29.36 -30.51
N ASN A 250 13.70 -28.13 -31.03
CA ASN A 250 12.85 -27.88 -32.18
C ASN A 250 13.59 -28.09 -33.51
N SER A 251 14.79 -27.53 -33.65
CA SER A 251 15.69 -27.73 -34.77
C SER A 251 17.10 -27.21 -34.51
N GLU A 252 18.11 -27.78 -35.15
CA GLU A 252 19.49 -27.33 -35.06
C GLU A 252 19.67 -25.89 -35.55
N ILE A 253 18.92 -25.50 -36.62
CA ILE A 253 18.94 -24.13 -37.13
C ILE A 253 18.43 -23.14 -36.07
N SER A 254 17.31 -23.45 -35.44
CA SER A 254 16.78 -22.60 -34.37
C SER A 254 17.72 -22.55 -33.16
N GLY A 255 18.29 -23.67 -32.77
CA GLY A 255 19.27 -23.76 -31.69
C GLY A 255 20.44 -22.82 -31.91
N LYS A 256 21.14 -22.96 -33.05
CA LYS A 256 22.29 -22.12 -33.41
C LYS A 256 21.96 -20.62 -33.47
N ASN A 257 20.78 -20.27 -34.02
CA ASN A 257 20.37 -18.86 -34.08
C ASN A 257 20.11 -18.29 -32.68
N TYR A 258 19.30 -18.96 -31.87
CA TYR A 258 19.04 -18.45 -30.50
C TYR A 258 20.29 -18.41 -29.66
N GLU A 259 21.19 -19.40 -29.75
CA GLU A 259 22.49 -19.39 -29.08
C GLU A 259 23.33 -18.15 -29.46
N ALA A 260 23.38 -17.82 -30.77
CA ALA A 260 24.09 -16.63 -31.24
C ALA A 260 23.46 -15.32 -30.70
N TYR A 261 22.13 -15.21 -30.69
CA TYR A 261 21.44 -14.02 -30.18
C TYR A 261 21.53 -13.90 -28.65
N VAL A 262 21.46 -15.00 -27.90
CA VAL A 262 21.65 -15.03 -26.46
C VAL A 262 23.07 -14.56 -26.13
N ASN A 263 24.08 -15.16 -26.75
CA ASN A 263 25.46 -14.79 -26.53
C ASN A 263 25.72 -13.31 -26.90
N LEU A 264 25.13 -12.83 -28.01
CA LEU A 264 25.24 -11.43 -28.42
C LEU A 264 24.61 -10.48 -27.39
N ALA A 265 23.38 -10.78 -26.92
CA ALA A 265 22.66 -9.93 -26.00
C ALA A 265 23.32 -9.87 -24.62
N GLU A 266 23.67 -11.02 -24.06
CA GLU A 266 24.26 -11.14 -22.73
C GLU A 266 25.69 -10.59 -22.64
N ASN A 267 26.40 -10.56 -23.77
CA ASN A 267 27.74 -9.94 -23.83
C ASN A 267 27.72 -8.48 -24.28
N LEU A 268 26.75 -8.07 -25.12
CA LEU A 268 26.65 -6.70 -25.66
C LEU A 268 25.94 -5.76 -24.68
N ILE A 269 24.87 -6.22 -24.04
CA ILE A 269 24.27 -5.54 -22.92
C ILE A 269 25.17 -5.86 -21.74
N LEU A 270 26.23 -5.09 -21.61
CA LEU A 270 27.13 -5.19 -20.46
C LEU A 270 26.30 -5.43 -19.21
N PRO A 271 26.65 -6.40 -18.36
CA PRO A 271 26.08 -6.44 -17.03
C PRO A 271 26.18 -5.00 -16.52
N ALA A 272 25.12 -4.46 -15.93
CA ALA A 272 25.23 -3.22 -15.20
C ALA A 272 26.48 -3.32 -14.37
N ASP A 273 27.32 -2.28 -14.38
CA ASP A 273 28.50 -2.31 -13.55
C ASP A 273 28.05 -2.89 -12.23
N LYS A 274 28.43 -4.14 -11.96
CA LYS A 274 27.94 -4.84 -10.77
C LYS A 274 28.18 -3.89 -9.61
N LYS A 275 27.16 -3.59 -8.86
CA LYS A 275 27.27 -2.75 -7.68
C LYS A 275 28.20 -3.37 -6.65
N TYR A 276 28.17 -4.69 -6.57
CA TYR A 276 29.02 -5.49 -5.69
C TYR A 276 29.26 -6.87 -6.30
N GLU A 277 30.25 -7.55 -5.77
CA GLU A 277 30.53 -8.96 -6.01
C GLU A 277 30.46 -9.76 -4.71
N LEU A 278 30.29 -11.06 -4.82
CA LEU A 278 30.43 -12.00 -3.72
C LEU A 278 31.91 -12.33 -3.55
N VAL A 279 32.39 -12.39 -2.31
CA VAL A 279 33.78 -12.72 -1.97
C VAL A 279 33.86 -14.19 -1.59
N ASP A 280 34.30 -15.05 -2.47
CA ASP A 280 34.24 -16.50 -2.33
C ASP A 280 35.12 -17.04 -1.17
N ASP A 281 36.15 -16.32 -0.77
CA ASP A 281 37.08 -16.66 0.30
C ASP A 281 36.74 -16.00 1.67
N ASP A 282 35.66 -15.21 1.74
CA ASP A 282 35.14 -14.61 2.97
C ASP A 282 33.69 -15.05 3.16
N THR A 283 33.51 -16.22 3.75
CA THR A 283 32.20 -16.85 3.97
C THR A 283 31.96 -17.18 5.43
N ILE A 284 30.69 -17.23 5.81
CA ILE A 284 30.25 -17.74 7.12
C ILE A 284 29.18 -18.81 6.94
N ASP A 285 29.17 -19.81 7.81
CA ASP A 285 28.03 -20.73 7.96
C ASP A 285 27.10 -20.21 9.06
N PHE A 286 25.84 -20.02 8.72
CA PHE A 286 24.81 -19.60 9.67
C PHE A 286 23.59 -20.49 9.53
N ASN A 287 23.37 -21.37 10.52
CA ASN A 287 22.26 -22.32 10.56
C ASN A 287 22.15 -23.23 9.32
N GLY A 288 23.29 -23.62 8.72
CA GLY A 288 23.36 -24.47 7.54
C GLY A 288 23.25 -23.71 6.20
N HIS A 289 23.25 -22.39 6.23
CA HIS A 289 23.36 -21.53 5.05
C HIS A 289 24.78 -20.99 4.91
N THR A 290 25.41 -21.20 3.76
CA THR A 290 26.68 -20.56 3.44
C THR A 290 26.40 -19.14 2.93
N LEU A 291 26.89 -18.14 3.64
CA LEU A 291 26.72 -16.72 3.30
C LEU A 291 28.07 -16.15 2.87
N TYR A 292 28.04 -15.36 1.81
CA TYR A 292 29.20 -14.72 1.19
C TYR A 292 29.27 -13.24 1.56
N ARG A 293 30.44 -12.76 1.94
CA ARG A 293 30.70 -11.32 2.11
C ARG A 293 30.51 -10.60 0.77
N ILE A 294 29.94 -9.39 0.79
CA ILE A 294 29.86 -8.56 -0.41
C ILE A 294 31.02 -7.54 -0.43
N ARG A 295 31.51 -7.21 -1.64
CA ARG A 295 32.52 -6.16 -1.89
C ARG A 295 31.97 -5.18 -2.92
N ALA A 296 31.97 -3.89 -2.60
CA ALA A 296 31.52 -2.84 -3.51
C ALA A 296 32.46 -2.72 -4.73
N LEU A 297 31.86 -2.56 -5.90
CA LEU A 297 32.56 -2.35 -7.17
C LEU A 297 32.39 -0.93 -7.70
N ILE A 298 31.37 -0.19 -7.26
CA ILE A 298 31.07 1.19 -7.67
C ILE A 298 30.98 2.12 -6.45
N ASP A 299 31.03 3.42 -6.69
CA ASP A 299 30.74 4.43 -5.67
C ASP A 299 29.26 4.45 -5.33
N LEU A 300 28.95 4.34 -4.03
CA LEU A 300 27.61 4.50 -3.47
C LEU A 300 27.65 5.58 -2.38
N PRO A 301 26.52 6.13 -1.94
CA PRO A 301 26.49 6.99 -0.77
C PRO A 301 27.13 6.27 0.43
N PHE A 302 28.26 6.80 0.93
CA PHE A 302 29.01 6.27 2.08
C PHE A 302 29.77 4.94 1.84
N VAL A 303 29.82 4.41 0.61
CA VAL A 303 30.54 3.18 0.26
C VAL A 303 31.42 3.43 -0.97
N LYS A 304 32.70 3.05 -0.90
CA LYS A 304 33.66 3.18 -2.01
C LYS A 304 33.97 1.82 -2.62
N PRO A 305 34.41 1.76 -3.90
CA PRO A 305 34.91 0.52 -4.48
C PRO A 305 35.94 -0.15 -3.59
N GLY A 306 35.82 -1.46 -3.41
CA GLY A 306 36.64 -2.25 -2.50
C GLY A 306 36.16 -2.32 -1.05
N ASN A 307 35.20 -1.48 -0.61
CA ASN A 307 34.65 -1.60 0.73
C ASN A 307 33.87 -2.90 0.87
N LEU A 308 34.05 -3.58 2.01
CA LEU A 308 33.30 -4.78 2.35
C LEU A 308 31.96 -4.39 2.98
N GLY A 309 30.91 -5.11 2.62
CA GLY A 309 29.59 -5.02 3.22
C GLY A 309 29.27 -6.19 4.15
N GLY A 310 28.01 -6.53 4.30
CA GLY A 310 27.54 -7.68 5.06
C GLY A 310 27.62 -8.99 4.28
N TYR A 311 26.82 -9.96 4.66
CA TYR A 311 26.78 -11.30 4.10
C TYR A 311 25.43 -11.59 3.42
N VAL A 312 25.47 -12.20 2.25
CA VAL A 312 24.30 -12.67 1.52
C VAL A 312 24.46 -14.14 1.14
N GLU A 313 23.37 -14.88 1.05
CA GLU A 313 23.40 -16.27 0.57
C GLU A 313 23.58 -16.33 -0.95
N SER A 314 23.05 -15.35 -1.66
CA SER A 314 23.16 -15.22 -3.12
C SER A 314 22.99 -13.77 -3.58
N GLU A 315 23.33 -13.47 -4.84
CA GLU A 315 23.09 -12.15 -5.43
C GLU A 315 21.62 -11.73 -5.46
N SER A 316 20.69 -12.67 -5.35
CA SER A 316 19.25 -12.37 -5.32
C SER A 316 18.79 -11.69 -4.03
N ASN A 317 19.58 -11.76 -2.95
CA ASN A 317 19.25 -11.19 -1.65
C ASN A 317 19.44 -9.68 -1.56
N LEU A 318 20.38 -9.12 -2.34
CA LEU A 318 20.63 -7.68 -2.39
C LEU A 318 20.58 -7.21 -3.84
N SER A 319 19.73 -6.24 -4.16
CA SER A 319 19.61 -5.74 -5.52
C SER A 319 20.93 -5.17 -6.02
N GLN A 320 21.32 -5.49 -7.25
CA GLN A 320 22.43 -4.82 -7.95
C GLN A 320 22.04 -3.39 -8.36
N GLU A 321 20.74 -3.07 -8.36
CA GLU A 321 20.22 -1.75 -8.68
C GLU A 321 20.03 -0.88 -7.43
N GLY A 322 19.87 0.43 -7.65
CA GLY A 322 19.68 1.40 -6.57
C GLY A 322 20.92 1.54 -5.67
N THR A 323 20.76 2.17 -4.54
CA THR A 323 21.84 2.44 -3.59
C THR A 323 21.71 1.64 -2.28
N CYS A 324 20.85 0.61 -2.26
CA CYS A 324 20.72 -0.24 -1.07
C CYS A 324 22.06 -0.89 -0.73
N TRP A 325 22.36 -0.98 0.56
CA TRP A 325 23.57 -1.59 1.06
C TRP A 325 23.38 -2.23 2.43
N ILE A 326 24.12 -3.31 2.65
CA ILE A 326 24.18 -3.99 3.94
C ILE A 326 25.59 -3.82 4.53
N TYR A 327 25.69 -3.43 5.78
CA TYR A 327 26.95 -3.07 6.44
C TYR A 327 27.32 -4.06 7.55
N GLY A 328 28.61 -4.18 7.83
CA GLY A 328 29.14 -4.95 8.96
C GLY A 328 28.78 -6.42 8.88
N ASP A 329 28.27 -6.98 9.96
CA ASP A 329 27.90 -8.40 10.06
C ASP A 329 26.40 -8.66 9.83
N THR A 330 25.76 -7.80 9.04
CA THR A 330 24.39 -8.00 8.56
C THR A 330 24.28 -9.23 7.68
N MET A 331 23.26 -10.03 7.85
CA MET A 331 23.01 -11.24 7.08
C MET A 331 21.67 -11.18 6.37
N VAL A 332 21.68 -11.49 5.06
CA VAL A 332 20.47 -11.62 4.25
C VAL A 332 20.49 -12.98 3.56
N MET A 333 19.48 -13.80 3.76
CA MET A 333 19.47 -15.20 3.31
C MET A 333 18.09 -15.66 2.83
N ASP A 334 18.04 -16.92 2.39
CA ASP A 334 16.84 -17.53 1.81
C ASP A 334 16.34 -16.73 0.59
N LYS A 335 15.03 -16.44 0.55
CA LYS A 335 14.41 -15.60 -0.49
C LYS A 335 14.21 -14.16 -0.07
N ALA A 336 14.83 -13.74 1.04
CA ALA A 336 14.73 -12.36 1.49
C ALA A 336 15.40 -11.40 0.50
N ARG A 337 14.83 -10.22 0.35
CA ARG A 337 15.29 -9.21 -0.62
C ARG A 337 15.50 -7.85 0.02
N VAL A 338 16.58 -7.19 -0.36
CA VAL A 338 16.90 -5.81 -0.01
C VAL A 338 17.06 -5.01 -1.30
N THR A 339 16.26 -3.96 -1.49
CA THR A 339 16.19 -3.22 -2.76
C THR A 339 16.22 -1.69 -2.56
N ASP A 340 16.20 -0.97 -3.66
CA ASP A 340 16.07 0.49 -3.76
C ASP A 340 17.19 1.26 -3.06
N ARG A 341 16.92 1.96 -1.96
CA ARG A 341 17.89 2.72 -1.15
C ARG A 341 17.98 2.23 0.29
N ALA A 342 17.43 1.06 0.58
CA ALA A 342 17.41 0.49 1.92
C ALA A 342 18.84 0.31 2.50
N GLN A 343 18.99 0.62 3.77
CA GLN A 343 20.26 0.53 4.49
C GLN A 343 20.10 -0.37 5.71
N ILE A 344 20.93 -1.40 5.78
CA ILE A 344 20.87 -2.38 6.88
C ILE A 344 22.25 -2.48 7.51
N MET A 345 22.36 -2.31 8.83
CA MET A 345 23.62 -2.14 9.51
C MET A 345 23.76 -3.01 10.75
N HIS A 346 25.00 -3.32 11.09
CA HIS A 346 25.43 -4.08 12.26
C HIS A 346 25.02 -5.55 12.16
N HIS A 347 24.36 -6.13 13.18
CA HIS A 347 24.06 -7.58 13.27
C HIS A 347 22.61 -7.92 12.92
N VAL A 348 22.04 -7.22 11.95
CA VAL A 348 20.67 -7.46 11.49
C VAL A 348 20.58 -8.78 10.72
N VAL A 349 19.48 -9.51 10.90
CA VAL A 349 19.17 -10.70 10.11
C VAL A 349 17.88 -10.47 9.31
N VAL A 350 17.97 -10.60 7.99
CA VAL A 350 16.81 -10.58 7.08
C VAL A 350 16.74 -11.94 6.39
N LYS A 351 15.63 -12.65 6.53
CA LYS A 351 15.54 -14.03 6.05
C LYS A 351 14.16 -14.47 5.60
N ASP A 352 14.05 -15.74 5.22
CA ASP A 352 12.83 -16.38 4.70
C ASP A 352 12.37 -15.70 3.38
N GLN A 353 11.28 -14.98 3.35
CA GLN A 353 10.77 -14.24 2.19
C GLN A 353 10.57 -12.75 2.49
N ALA A 354 11.25 -12.24 3.52
CA ALA A 354 11.11 -10.85 3.94
C ALA A 354 11.60 -9.88 2.87
N ASN A 355 10.93 -8.73 2.76
CA ASN A 355 11.27 -7.68 1.81
C ASN A 355 11.59 -6.36 2.54
N VAL A 356 12.75 -5.77 2.23
CA VAL A 356 13.17 -4.47 2.73
C VAL A 356 13.46 -3.57 1.54
N SER A 357 12.76 -2.45 1.42
CA SER A 357 12.81 -1.62 0.22
C SER A 357 12.71 -0.12 0.53
N GLU A 358 12.77 0.69 -0.53
CA GLU A 358 12.70 2.15 -0.49
C GLU A 358 13.82 2.76 0.37
N ASP A 359 13.54 3.65 1.31
CA ASP A 359 14.52 4.32 2.17
C ASP A 359 14.61 3.67 3.58
N ALA A 360 14.14 2.45 3.72
CA ALA A 360 14.08 1.76 5.00
C ALA A 360 15.46 1.62 5.65
N LYS A 361 15.54 1.89 6.96
CA LYS A 361 16.77 1.77 7.76
C LYS A 361 16.58 0.74 8.86
N ILE A 362 17.41 -0.29 8.85
CA ILE A 362 17.37 -1.34 9.85
C ILE A 362 18.73 -1.46 10.52
N VAL A 363 18.76 -1.40 11.83
CA VAL A 363 20.01 -1.31 12.57
C VAL A 363 20.07 -2.23 13.78
N ASN A 364 21.27 -2.46 14.26
CA ASN A 364 21.63 -3.21 15.47
C ASN A 364 21.31 -4.72 15.32
N HIS A 365 20.47 -5.30 16.17
CA HIS A 365 20.19 -6.74 16.22
C HIS A 365 18.74 -7.07 15.80
N ALA A 366 18.17 -6.22 14.96
CA ALA A 366 16.80 -6.42 14.50
C ALA A 366 16.69 -7.68 13.61
N ILE A 367 15.53 -8.31 13.63
CA ILE A 367 15.24 -9.50 12.83
C ILE A 367 14.01 -9.24 11.97
N ILE A 368 14.14 -9.36 10.65
CA ILE A 368 13.04 -9.29 9.70
C ILE A 368 12.92 -10.67 9.03
N LYS A 369 11.77 -11.29 9.12
CA LYS A 369 11.61 -12.67 8.66
C LYS A 369 10.20 -13.02 8.18
N ASP A 370 10.02 -14.27 7.78
CA ASP A 370 8.81 -14.82 7.18
C ASP A 370 8.48 -14.08 5.87
N THR A 371 7.33 -13.47 5.73
CA THR A 371 6.93 -12.66 4.56
C THR A 371 6.77 -11.17 4.91
N ALA A 372 7.42 -10.73 5.99
CA ALA A 372 7.32 -9.37 6.48
C ALA A 372 7.85 -8.34 5.47
N THR A 373 7.22 -7.18 5.41
CA THR A 373 7.62 -6.07 4.54
C THR A 373 7.97 -4.84 5.36
N VAL A 374 9.15 -4.26 5.09
CA VAL A 374 9.61 -2.99 5.65
C VAL A 374 9.93 -2.04 4.49
N SER A 375 9.26 -0.89 4.41
CA SER A 375 9.41 0.05 3.29
C SER A 375 9.24 1.51 3.72
N GLY A 376 9.28 2.44 2.77
CA GLY A 376 9.24 3.88 3.06
C GLY A 376 10.52 4.34 3.77
N ASP A 377 10.39 5.38 4.58
CA ASP A 377 11.43 5.88 5.50
C ASP A 377 11.39 5.16 6.87
N ALA A 378 10.88 3.92 6.92
CA ALA A 378 10.73 3.18 8.16
C ALA A 378 12.07 2.91 8.84
N SER A 379 12.10 3.05 10.16
CA SER A 379 13.29 2.83 10.98
C SER A 379 13.08 1.70 11.99
N ILE A 380 13.85 0.64 11.85
CA ILE A 380 13.81 -0.52 12.76
C ILE A 380 15.14 -0.63 13.49
N GLY A 381 15.10 -0.69 14.81
CA GLY A 381 16.34 -0.69 15.60
C GLY A 381 16.34 -1.64 16.80
N GLN A 382 17.50 -1.70 17.44
CA GLN A 382 17.78 -2.52 18.62
C GLN A 382 17.48 -4.01 18.36
N HIS A 383 16.67 -4.67 19.18
CA HIS A 383 16.33 -6.09 19.08
C HIS A 383 14.89 -6.32 18.57
N ALA A 384 14.36 -5.35 17.83
CA ALA A 384 13.02 -5.45 17.28
C ALA A 384 12.88 -6.64 16.31
N THR A 385 11.72 -7.27 16.33
CA THR A 385 11.41 -8.39 15.41
C THR A 385 10.17 -8.07 14.60
N ILE A 386 10.28 -8.11 13.28
CA ILE A 386 9.17 -8.01 12.33
C ILE A 386 9.02 -9.37 11.66
N SER A 387 7.82 -9.96 11.71
CA SER A 387 7.61 -11.35 11.29
C SER A 387 6.18 -11.62 10.79
N GLY A 388 5.93 -12.82 10.27
CA GLY A 388 4.65 -13.16 9.64
C GLY A 388 4.46 -12.36 8.33
N ASN A 389 3.26 -11.88 8.09
CA ASN A 389 2.93 -10.98 6.98
C ASN A 389 2.83 -9.51 7.45
N ALA A 390 3.59 -9.14 8.49
CA ALA A 390 3.55 -7.80 9.05
C ALA A 390 4.10 -6.75 8.10
N THR A 391 3.53 -5.55 8.14
CA THR A 391 3.96 -4.41 7.32
C THR A 391 4.38 -3.25 8.22
N VAL A 392 5.57 -2.70 7.97
CA VAL A 392 6.06 -1.47 8.58
C VAL A 392 6.48 -0.54 7.47
N ASP A 393 5.80 0.59 7.34
CA ASP A 393 6.02 1.48 6.20
C ASP A 393 6.03 2.97 6.56
N LYS A 394 6.24 3.81 5.55
CA LYS A 394 6.33 5.27 5.63
C LYS A 394 7.42 5.69 6.64
N GLN A 395 7.10 6.48 7.65
CA GLN A 395 8.06 6.98 8.65
C GLN A 395 7.89 6.29 10.02
N ALA A 396 7.34 5.08 10.01
CA ALA A 396 7.16 4.29 11.22
C ALA A 396 8.50 3.95 11.89
N THR A 397 8.50 3.95 13.21
CA THR A 397 9.72 3.65 13.99
C THR A 397 9.47 2.51 14.98
N ILE A 398 10.27 1.46 14.89
CA ILE A 398 10.18 0.29 15.77
C ILE A 398 11.53 0.11 16.47
N ASN A 399 11.53 0.10 17.80
CA ASN A 399 12.74 -0.04 18.61
C ASN A 399 12.54 -0.97 19.82
N GLY A 400 13.59 -1.14 20.60
CA GLY A 400 13.57 -1.97 21.81
C GLY A 400 13.58 -3.45 21.46
N TYR A 401 12.80 -4.21 22.17
CA TYR A 401 12.48 -5.62 21.93
C TYR A 401 11.05 -5.78 21.37
N ALA A 402 10.56 -4.75 20.69
CA ALA A 402 9.22 -4.74 20.15
C ALA A 402 9.02 -5.84 19.09
N ARG A 403 7.83 -6.40 19.03
CA ARG A 403 7.47 -7.48 18.12
C ARG A 403 6.26 -7.09 17.28
N ILE A 404 6.43 -7.04 15.98
CA ILE A 404 5.35 -6.83 15.02
C ILE A 404 5.18 -8.14 14.25
N THR A 405 4.00 -8.75 14.30
CA THR A 405 3.83 -10.11 13.78
C THR A 405 2.46 -10.35 13.15
N ASN A 406 2.32 -11.49 12.49
CA ASN A 406 1.12 -11.91 11.75
C ASN A 406 0.80 -10.92 10.61
N TYR A 407 -0.35 -10.27 10.60
CA TYR A 407 -0.76 -9.27 9.59
C TYR A 407 -0.79 -7.85 10.17
N ALA A 408 -0.07 -7.62 11.27
CA ALA A 408 -0.05 -6.31 11.92
C ALA A 408 0.58 -5.25 11.01
N THR A 409 0.03 -4.03 11.08
CA THR A 409 0.52 -2.90 10.30
C THR A 409 0.93 -1.75 11.22
N VAL A 410 2.15 -1.23 11.03
CA VAL A 410 2.62 0.00 11.68
C VAL A 410 3.01 0.99 10.59
N THR A 411 2.35 2.13 10.53
CA THR A 411 2.45 3.05 9.39
C THR A 411 2.45 4.53 9.79
N ASP A 412 2.63 5.41 8.82
CA ASP A 412 2.72 6.87 8.98
C ASP A 412 3.93 7.27 9.86
N HIS A 413 3.71 7.98 10.96
CA HIS A 413 4.73 8.38 11.94
C HIS A 413 4.59 7.59 13.26
N ALA A 414 3.93 6.46 13.22
CA ALA A 414 3.69 5.65 14.41
C ALA A 414 5.00 5.12 15.02
N ARG A 415 5.02 4.99 16.34
CA ARG A 415 6.19 4.51 17.06
C ARG A 415 5.83 3.33 17.96
N VAL A 416 6.62 2.28 17.89
CA VAL A 416 6.50 1.12 18.80
C VAL A 416 7.86 0.86 19.44
N ASN A 417 7.88 0.75 20.78
CA ASN A 417 9.11 0.64 21.55
C ASN A 417 8.95 -0.31 22.75
N GLY A 418 9.99 -0.44 23.56
CA GLY A 418 9.98 -1.29 24.76
C GLY A 418 9.94 -2.77 24.40
N THR A 419 9.07 -3.53 25.07
CA THR A 419 8.78 -4.93 24.80
C THR A 419 7.37 -5.11 24.21
N ALA A 420 6.84 -4.06 23.59
CA ALA A 420 5.49 -4.05 23.06
C ALA A 420 5.29 -5.09 21.95
N THR A 421 4.12 -5.70 21.92
CA THR A 421 3.73 -6.68 20.90
C THR A 421 2.53 -6.20 20.11
N ILE A 422 2.66 -6.10 18.79
CA ILE A 422 1.59 -5.79 17.87
C ILE A 422 1.37 -7.02 17.00
N ALA A 423 0.17 -7.57 17.02
CA ALA A 423 -0.08 -8.88 16.43
C ALA A 423 -1.44 -8.96 15.70
N GLU A 424 -1.65 -10.08 15.02
CA GLU A 424 -2.86 -10.39 14.25
C GLU A 424 -3.11 -9.35 13.16
N ASN A 425 -4.24 -8.66 13.14
CA ASN A 425 -4.56 -7.63 12.16
C ASN A 425 -4.57 -6.22 12.80
N ALA A 426 -3.84 -6.02 13.90
CA ALA A 426 -3.79 -4.75 14.60
C ALA A 426 -3.11 -3.66 13.75
N ILE A 427 -3.58 -2.43 13.87
CA ILE A 427 -3.08 -1.28 13.11
C ILE A 427 -2.65 -0.17 14.05
N ILE A 428 -1.39 0.24 13.95
CA ILE A 428 -0.84 1.42 14.63
C ILE A 428 -0.50 2.45 13.56
N LYS A 429 -1.07 3.65 13.65
CA LYS A 429 -0.88 4.66 12.60
C LYS A 429 -0.90 6.10 13.10
N ASN A 430 -0.64 7.03 12.18
CA ASN A 430 -0.47 8.47 12.41
C ASN A 430 0.69 8.73 13.37
N HIS A 431 0.50 9.41 14.50
CA HIS A 431 1.53 9.70 15.49
C HIS A 431 1.36 8.86 16.77
N ALA A 432 0.65 7.74 16.67
CA ALA A 432 0.42 6.86 17.81
C ALA A 432 1.74 6.32 18.38
N TYR A 433 1.83 6.23 19.70
CA TYR A 433 2.99 5.73 20.40
C TYR A 433 2.63 4.57 21.33
N VAL A 434 3.21 3.40 21.07
CA VAL A 434 3.00 2.18 21.87
C VAL A 434 4.34 1.77 22.48
N THR A 435 4.39 1.68 23.80
CA THR A 435 5.63 1.35 24.52
C THR A 435 5.37 0.50 25.76
N GLY A 436 6.40 0.30 26.59
CA GLY A 436 6.32 -0.56 27.75
C GLY A 436 6.23 -2.05 27.35
N ASN A 437 5.39 -2.79 28.04
CA ASN A 437 5.03 -4.19 27.75
C ASN A 437 3.60 -4.29 27.18
N SER A 438 3.22 -3.28 26.39
CA SER A 438 1.86 -3.19 25.85
C SER A 438 1.62 -4.23 24.75
N THR A 439 0.40 -4.76 24.70
CA THR A 439 -0.01 -5.71 23.66
C THR A 439 -1.22 -5.16 22.90
N VAL A 440 -1.13 -5.14 21.58
CA VAL A 440 -2.23 -4.77 20.69
C VAL A 440 -2.44 -5.89 19.67
N ASN A 441 -3.61 -6.51 19.68
CA ASN A 441 -3.93 -7.62 18.78
C ASN A 441 -5.40 -7.56 18.28
N GLY A 442 -5.90 -8.65 17.70
CA GLY A 442 -7.21 -8.66 17.03
C GLY A 442 -7.19 -7.80 15.75
N THR A 443 -8.20 -7.00 15.59
CA THR A 443 -8.30 -5.94 14.58
C THR A 443 -8.30 -4.54 15.21
N ALA A 444 -7.66 -4.42 16.39
CA ALA A 444 -7.59 -3.20 17.15
C ALA A 444 -6.82 -2.09 16.42
N GLN A 445 -7.20 -0.85 16.67
CA GLN A 445 -6.58 0.31 16.03
C GLN A 445 -6.14 1.35 17.04
N ILE A 446 -4.86 1.72 16.97
CA ILE A 446 -4.28 2.83 17.74
C ILE A 446 -3.88 3.90 16.73
N LYS A 447 -4.42 5.11 16.88
CA LYS A 447 -4.24 6.14 15.86
C LYS A 447 -4.17 7.56 16.46
N GLU A 448 -3.89 8.52 15.55
CA GLU A 448 -3.75 9.93 15.90
C GLU A 448 -2.58 10.16 16.85
N ASN A 449 -2.76 10.77 18.02
CA ASN A 449 -1.71 10.99 19.01
C ASN A 449 -1.87 10.09 20.25
N ALA A 450 -2.56 8.97 20.11
CA ALA A 450 -2.80 8.05 21.22
C ALA A 450 -1.49 7.44 21.74
N MET A 451 -1.37 7.36 23.06
CA MET A 451 -0.19 6.82 23.75
C MET A 451 -0.55 5.65 24.64
N LEU A 452 0.14 4.54 24.47
CA LEU A 452 0.09 3.36 25.34
C LEU A 452 1.45 3.16 26.02
N ASP A 453 1.47 3.06 27.36
CA ASP A 453 2.67 2.82 28.13
C ASP A 453 2.39 1.89 29.33
N GLY A 454 3.32 1.02 29.65
CA GLY A 454 3.14 0.01 30.70
C GLY A 454 2.70 -1.35 30.13
N ALA A 455 1.80 -2.05 30.82
CA ALA A 455 1.26 -3.35 30.41
C ALA A 455 -0.19 -3.22 29.87
N VAL A 456 -0.38 -2.28 28.97
CA VAL A 456 -1.69 -1.99 28.35
C VAL A 456 -2.06 -3.11 27.37
N PHE A 457 -3.31 -3.58 27.43
CA PHE A 457 -3.80 -4.66 26.61
C PHE A 457 -5.00 -4.20 25.75
N ILE A 458 -4.82 -4.12 24.43
CA ILE A 458 -5.87 -3.73 23.49
C ILE A 458 -6.12 -4.89 22.52
N THR A 459 -7.38 -5.32 22.41
CA THR A 459 -7.72 -6.49 21.60
C THR A 459 -9.04 -6.34 20.83
N ASP A 460 -9.40 -7.37 20.08
CA ASP A 460 -10.62 -7.50 19.28
C ASP A 460 -10.77 -6.38 18.25
N LYS A 461 -11.82 -5.56 18.33
CA LYS A 461 -12.07 -4.41 17.46
C LYS A 461 -11.95 -3.07 18.20
N ALA A 462 -11.27 -3.07 19.34
CA ALA A 462 -11.09 -1.89 20.17
C ALA A 462 -10.33 -0.78 19.43
N ARG A 463 -10.64 0.46 19.77
CA ARG A 463 -9.99 1.63 19.17
C ARG A 463 -9.52 2.60 20.23
N VAL A 464 -8.28 3.06 20.09
CA VAL A 464 -7.72 4.14 20.91
C VAL A 464 -7.25 5.24 19.97
N SER A 465 -7.71 6.48 20.21
CA SER A 465 -7.45 7.61 19.30
C SER A 465 -7.44 8.96 20.02
N GLY A 466 -7.31 10.05 19.25
CA GLY A 466 -7.18 11.40 19.81
C GLY A 466 -5.82 11.59 20.49
N GLY A 467 -5.81 12.25 21.63
CA GLY A 467 -4.67 12.36 22.54
C GLY A 467 -4.80 11.46 23.76
N ALA A 468 -5.52 10.34 23.65
CA ALA A 468 -5.75 9.43 24.78
C ALA A 468 -4.43 8.80 25.24
N THR A 469 -4.22 8.79 26.55
CA THR A 469 -3.04 8.20 27.20
C THR A 469 -3.47 7.06 28.12
N LEU A 470 -3.02 5.85 27.83
CA LEU A 470 -3.29 4.66 28.62
C LEU A 470 -1.98 4.16 29.21
N SER A 471 -1.96 3.93 30.52
CA SER A 471 -0.77 3.43 31.23
C SER A 471 -1.12 2.43 32.32
N GLY A 472 -0.13 1.75 32.89
CA GLY A 472 -0.37 0.69 33.86
C GLY A 472 -0.85 -0.60 33.22
N ASN A 473 -1.94 -1.19 33.73
CA ASN A 473 -2.51 -2.46 33.23
C ASN A 473 -3.92 -2.25 32.62
N VAL A 474 -4.13 -1.13 31.94
CA VAL A 474 -5.42 -0.82 31.29
C VAL A 474 -5.71 -1.86 30.21
N SER A 475 -6.94 -2.34 30.15
CA SER A 475 -7.42 -3.21 29.07
C SER A 475 -8.58 -2.58 28.30
N VAL A 476 -8.56 -2.68 26.97
CA VAL A 476 -9.65 -2.23 26.08
C VAL A 476 -9.94 -3.34 25.07
N SER A 477 -11.16 -3.82 25.04
CA SER A 477 -11.53 -4.98 24.22
C SER A 477 -12.87 -4.82 23.51
N ASP A 478 -13.28 -5.85 22.78
CA ASP A 478 -14.52 -5.91 21.98
C ASP A 478 -14.60 -4.79 20.93
N HIS A 479 -15.56 -3.89 21.04
CA HIS A 479 -15.76 -2.74 20.15
C HIS A 479 -15.59 -1.40 20.92
N ALA A 480 -14.90 -1.43 22.04
CA ALA A 480 -14.72 -0.26 22.87
C ALA A 480 -13.90 0.84 22.19
N LEU A 481 -14.23 2.07 22.46
CA LEU A 481 -13.56 3.26 21.94
C LEU A 481 -13.04 4.13 23.10
N VAL A 482 -11.74 4.37 23.15
CA VAL A 482 -11.13 5.40 23.99
C VAL A 482 -10.60 6.51 23.08
N THR A 483 -11.03 7.75 23.32
CA THR A 483 -10.69 8.86 22.43
C THR A 483 -10.59 10.20 23.20
N GLY A 484 -10.39 11.31 22.49
CA GLY A 484 -10.21 12.62 23.10
C GLY A 484 -8.87 12.74 23.85
N TRP A 485 -8.85 13.48 24.95
CA TRP A 485 -7.68 13.69 25.82
C TRP A 485 -7.84 12.95 27.16
N VAL A 486 -8.29 11.72 27.12
CA VAL A 486 -8.49 10.88 28.30
C VAL A 486 -7.18 10.28 28.75
N THR A 487 -6.96 10.30 30.06
CA THR A 487 -5.82 9.61 30.69
C THR A 487 -6.34 8.51 31.62
N LEU A 488 -5.93 7.26 31.37
CA LEU A 488 -6.21 6.07 32.17
C LEU A 488 -4.87 5.53 32.70
N ARG A 489 -4.77 5.24 34.01
CA ARG A 489 -3.49 4.93 34.67
C ARG A 489 -3.60 3.83 35.71
N GLY A 490 -4.30 2.78 35.46
CA GLY A 490 -4.48 1.76 36.49
C GLY A 490 -4.74 0.38 35.93
N ASN A 491 -5.81 -0.22 36.42
CA ASN A 491 -6.29 -1.54 35.98
C ASN A 491 -7.70 -1.41 35.38
N GLU A 492 -7.98 -0.28 34.74
CA GLU A 492 -9.28 -0.03 34.09
C GLU A 492 -9.51 -1.04 32.97
N ALA A 493 -10.73 -1.58 32.93
CA ALA A 493 -11.16 -2.46 31.86
C ALA A 493 -12.36 -1.83 31.11
N ILE A 494 -12.19 -1.60 29.82
CA ILE A 494 -13.15 -0.94 28.95
C ILE A 494 -13.54 -1.94 27.87
N GLN A 495 -14.80 -2.33 27.85
CA GLN A 495 -15.25 -3.47 27.05
C GLN A 495 -16.59 -3.22 26.35
N LYS A 496 -17.03 -4.19 25.56
CA LYS A 496 -18.27 -4.16 24.77
C LYS A 496 -18.26 -2.99 23.78
N GLN A 497 -19.23 -2.10 23.89
CA GLN A 497 -19.35 -0.91 23.04
C GLN A 497 -19.13 0.36 23.85
N ALA A 498 -18.33 0.28 24.92
CA ALA A 498 -18.02 1.43 25.77
C ALA A 498 -17.33 2.54 24.96
N VAL A 499 -17.74 3.78 25.20
CA VAL A 499 -17.08 4.98 24.67
C VAL A 499 -16.58 5.83 25.83
N VAL A 500 -15.28 6.06 25.90
CA VAL A 500 -14.62 6.90 26.89
C VAL A 500 -13.93 8.04 26.14
N ALA A 501 -14.54 9.22 26.16
CA ALA A 501 -14.05 10.42 25.47
C ALA A 501 -13.62 11.54 26.43
N LYS A 502 -14.03 11.46 27.69
CA LYS A 502 -13.67 12.39 28.77
C LYS A 502 -13.51 11.61 30.09
N PRO A 503 -12.76 12.15 31.05
CA PRO A 503 -12.56 11.50 32.35
C PRO A 503 -13.86 11.13 33.09
N THR A 504 -14.91 11.90 32.86
CA THR A 504 -16.22 11.66 33.48
C THR A 504 -17.03 10.51 32.86
N ASP A 505 -16.56 9.90 31.77
CA ASP A 505 -17.23 8.76 31.12
C ASP A 505 -16.92 7.42 31.80
N ILE A 506 -15.93 7.42 32.69
CA ILE A 506 -15.48 6.23 33.41
C ILE A 506 -15.38 6.52 34.93
N PHE A 507 -15.70 5.50 35.73
CA PHE A 507 -15.40 5.44 37.14
C PHE A 507 -14.56 4.20 37.43
N HIS A 508 -13.51 4.36 38.21
CA HIS A 508 -12.59 3.29 38.55
C HIS A 508 -12.18 3.36 40.02
N THR A 509 -12.15 2.23 40.69
CA THR A 509 -11.65 2.11 42.07
C THR A 509 -11.18 0.69 42.38
N THR A 510 -10.31 0.57 43.37
CA THR A 510 -9.87 -0.72 43.89
C THR A 510 -10.16 -0.80 45.41
N ILE A 511 -10.92 -1.82 45.81
CA ILE A 511 -11.31 -2.06 47.18
C ILE A 511 -10.95 -3.50 47.55
N ASN A 512 -10.20 -3.68 48.62
CA ASN A 512 -9.75 -5.00 49.10
C ASN A 512 -9.08 -5.87 48.00
N GLY A 513 -8.29 -5.22 47.12
CA GLY A 513 -7.61 -5.89 46.01
C GLY A 513 -8.52 -6.24 44.80
N GLN A 514 -9.81 -5.93 44.86
CA GLN A 514 -10.73 -6.08 43.76
C GLN A 514 -10.92 -4.74 43.04
N THR A 515 -10.67 -4.74 41.74
CA THR A 515 -10.84 -3.58 40.89
C THR A 515 -12.26 -3.54 40.32
N PHE A 516 -12.87 -2.37 40.33
CA PHE A 516 -14.18 -2.07 39.78
C PHE A 516 -14.03 -0.98 38.74
N THR A 517 -14.43 -1.24 37.53
CA THR A 517 -14.51 -0.25 36.44
C THR A 517 -15.96 -0.12 35.98
N TYR A 518 -16.46 1.10 35.91
CA TYR A 518 -17.78 1.39 35.35
C TYR A 518 -17.68 2.35 34.17
N THR A 519 -18.31 2.01 33.07
CA THR A 519 -18.39 2.85 31.86
C THR A 519 -19.82 3.36 31.67
N LYS A 520 -19.99 4.69 31.63
CA LYS A 520 -21.30 5.35 31.70
C LYS A 520 -22.15 5.16 30.44
N ASN A 521 -21.54 5.21 29.27
CA ASN A 521 -22.28 5.20 28.00
C ASN A 521 -23.00 3.88 27.71
N ASN A 522 -22.47 2.76 28.21
CA ASN A 522 -23.06 1.42 28.03
C ASN A 522 -23.56 0.79 29.34
N ASP A 523 -23.59 1.57 30.42
CA ASP A 523 -24.05 1.16 31.75
C ASP A 523 -23.43 -0.17 32.24
N ASN A 524 -22.12 -0.32 32.11
CA ASN A 524 -21.43 -1.59 32.38
C ASN A 524 -20.43 -1.50 33.53
N TRP A 525 -20.53 -2.48 34.45
CA TRP A 525 -19.61 -2.73 35.55
C TRP A 525 -18.73 -3.92 35.23
N HIS A 526 -17.43 -3.73 35.28
CA HIS A 526 -16.43 -4.77 35.07
C HIS A 526 -15.58 -5.00 36.33
N THR A 527 -15.35 -6.28 36.64
CA THR A 527 -14.36 -6.78 37.59
C THR A 527 -13.70 -8.02 37.05
N LYS A 528 -12.67 -8.59 37.72
CA LYS A 528 -12.08 -9.87 37.31
C LYS A 528 -13.08 -11.01 37.25
N SER A 529 -14.17 -10.97 38.01
CA SER A 529 -15.13 -12.07 38.17
C SER A 529 -16.42 -11.88 37.39
N PHE A 530 -16.73 -10.69 36.91
CA PHE A 530 -17.97 -10.45 36.16
C PHE A 530 -17.94 -9.16 35.34
N ASP A 531 -18.87 -9.11 34.41
CA ASP A 531 -19.10 -8.02 33.48
C ASP A 531 -20.63 -7.84 33.31
N LYS A 532 -21.22 -6.84 33.99
CA LYS A 532 -22.67 -6.74 34.21
C LYS A 532 -23.21 -5.30 34.08
N SER A 533 -24.46 -5.16 33.68
CA SER A 533 -25.19 -3.89 33.79
C SER A 533 -25.34 -3.43 35.24
N THR A 534 -25.60 -2.16 35.47
CA THR A 534 -25.82 -1.61 36.83
C THR A 534 -26.89 -2.39 37.59
N LYS A 535 -27.96 -2.82 36.93
CA LYS A 535 -29.03 -3.63 37.53
C LYS A 535 -28.50 -4.99 38.00
N ASP A 536 -27.80 -5.70 37.14
CA ASP A 536 -27.26 -7.04 37.41
C ASP A 536 -26.08 -7.01 38.36
N PHE A 537 -25.29 -5.92 38.36
CA PHE A 537 -24.22 -5.67 39.31
C PHE A 537 -24.76 -5.67 40.75
N LEU A 538 -25.80 -4.91 41.02
CA LEU A 538 -26.42 -4.88 42.34
C LEU A 538 -27.07 -6.20 42.73
N ALA A 539 -27.69 -6.92 41.75
CA ALA A 539 -28.30 -8.21 42.00
C ALA A 539 -27.28 -9.33 42.30
N SER A 540 -26.03 -9.17 41.88
CA SER A 540 -24.97 -10.16 42.07
C SER A 540 -24.32 -10.13 43.46
N ALA A 541 -24.75 -9.22 44.36
CA ALA A 541 -24.21 -9.16 45.72
C ALA A 541 -24.64 -10.40 46.52
N GLU A 542 -23.67 -11.14 47.06
CA GLU A 542 -23.86 -12.43 47.73
C GLU A 542 -24.31 -12.24 49.21
N ASN A 543 -24.06 -11.06 49.78
CA ASN A 543 -24.39 -10.77 51.15
C ASN A 543 -24.78 -9.27 51.33
N PRO A 544 -25.38 -8.90 52.50
CA PRO A 544 -25.80 -7.52 52.77
C PRO A 544 -24.68 -6.48 52.76
N GLU A 545 -23.47 -6.82 53.18
CA GLU A 545 -22.32 -5.91 53.19
C GLU A 545 -21.85 -5.60 51.76
N GLN A 546 -21.75 -6.62 50.94
CA GLN A 546 -21.41 -6.48 49.53
C GLN A 546 -22.49 -5.67 48.80
N LYS A 547 -23.76 -5.88 49.09
CA LYS A 547 -24.87 -5.10 48.53
C LYS A 547 -24.80 -3.62 48.94
N ARG A 548 -24.39 -3.32 50.17
CA ARG A 548 -24.16 -1.95 50.63
C ARG A 548 -22.99 -1.30 49.93
N LEU A 549 -21.88 -2.03 49.77
CA LEU A 549 -20.72 -1.58 48.98
C LEU A 549 -21.10 -1.24 47.54
N TYR A 550 -21.78 -2.15 46.87
CA TYR A 550 -22.19 -1.95 45.46
C TYR A 550 -23.11 -0.74 45.29
N LYS A 551 -24.04 -0.51 46.22
CA LYS A 551 -24.87 0.71 46.23
C LYS A 551 -24.03 1.99 46.37
N GLN A 552 -23.03 2.00 47.22
CA GLN A 552 -22.13 3.16 47.38
C GLN A 552 -21.28 3.40 46.14
N LEU A 553 -20.73 2.36 45.51
CA LEU A 553 -20.00 2.46 44.25
C LEU A 553 -20.85 3.06 43.14
N MET A 554 -22.12 2.63 43.04
CA MET A 554 -23.06 3.17 42.05
C MET A 554 -23.36 4.66 42.28
N LEU A 555 -23.45 5.11 43.55
CA LEU A 555 -23.63 6.54 43.88
C LEU A 555 -22.41 7.34 43.44
N LEU A 556 -21.22 6.92 43.82
CA LEU A 556 -19.96 7.57 43.46
C LEU A 556 -19.78 7.65 41.92
N ALA A 557 -20.07 6.56 41.21
CA ALA A 557 -20.00 6.53 39.75
C ALA A 557 -21.00 7.49 39.06
N LYS A 558 -22.17 7.72 39.67
CA LYS A 558 -23.16 8.67 39.15
C LYS A 558 -22.78 10.13 39.42
N GLU A 559 -22.21 10.42 40.59
CA GLU A 559 -21.85 11.78 41.01
C GLU A 559 -20.59 12.31 40.30
N GLY A 560 -19.85 11.45 39.56
CA GLY A 560 -18.68 11.85 38.78
C GLY A 560 -17.46 12.20 39.63
N THR A 561 -17.42 11.77 40.88
CA THR A 561 -16.25 11.93 41.74
C THR A 561 -15.18 10.93 41.29
N THR A 562 -14.20 11.42 40.52
CA THR A 562 -12.93 10.72 40.33
C THR A 562 -12.19 10.74 41.64
N SER A 563 -12.07 9.60 42.33
CA SER A 563 -11.05 9.46 43.34
C SER A 563 -9.67 9.50 42.64
N CYS A 564 -8.78 10.36 43.13
CA CYS A 564 -7.39 10.51 42.73
C CYS A 564 -6.62 9.19 42.78
#